data_8de6a3e3c293479a6225f7951b8e6f4d
#
_entry.id   8de6a3e3c293479a6225f7951b8e6f4d
#
_cell.length_a   1.000
_cell.length_b   1.000
_cell.length_c   1.000
_cell.angle_alpha   90.00
_cell.angle_beta   90.00
_cell.angle_gamma   90.00
#
_symmetry.space_group_name_H-M   'P 1'
#
loop_
_entity.id
_entity.type
_entity.pdbx_description
1 polymer ?
#
loop_
_entity_poly.entity_id
_entity_poly.type
_entity_poly.pdbx_seq_one_letter_code
_entity_poly.pdbx_strand_id
1 'polypeptide(L)'
;MSIWFDQNPSISKIILTKIIQAAVARDVARKARENVRRKGALELTGLPGKLADCQNSKQDGTELFIVEGDSAGGSAKQGRNRENQAVLPLRGKILNTFTDLNGSKKNGNANDLRTKSLSKMISSNEIVTLINALGLDPKNEDIDLKDLRYGKIIIMTDADVDGSHIRALLLTFFNNKPFDKLIEFGHVYLAQPPLFKINKGTKSIYIKDESELELSLIHI
;
A
#
# COMPACT_ATOMS: atom_id res chain seq x y z
N MET A 1 -43.15 8.16 -18.69
CA MET A 1 -42.01 7.27 -18.49
C MET A 1 -42.15 6.36 -17.23
N SER A 2 -42.58 6.86 -16.05
CA SER A 2 -42.72 6.05 -14.84
C SER A 2 -43.60 4.81 -15.03
N ILE A 3 -44.78 4.99 -15.62
CA ILE A 3 -45.76 3.90 -15.83
C ILE A 3 -45.18 2.74 -16.67
N TRP A 4 -44.34 3.05 -17.67
CA TRP A 4 -43.70 2.00 -18.50
C TRP A 4 -42.67 1.18 -17.71
N PHE A 5 -41.91 1.85 -16.83
CA PHE A 5 -40.92 1.18 -15.95
C PHE A 5 -41.60 0.24 -14.95
N ASP A 6 -42.76 0.63 -14.44
CA ASP A 6 -43.54 -0.17 -13.50
C ASP A 6 -44.14 -1.40 -14.19
N GLN A 7 -44.54 -1.27 -15.46
CA GLN A 7 -45.08 -2.35 -16.28
C GLN A 7 -44.00 -3.33 -16.80
N ASN A 8 -42.71 -2.93 -16.82
CA ASN A 8 -41.62 -3.74 -17.36
C ASN A 8 -40.43 -3.84 -16.36
N PRO A 9 -40.61 -4.42 -15.17
CA PRO A 9 -39.62 -4.36 -14.10
C PRO A 9 -38.28 -5.03 -14.43
N SER A 10 -38.28 -6.13 -15.19
CA SER A 10 -37.06 -6.83 -15.58
C SER A 10 -36.21 -6.03 -16.56
N ILE A 11 -36.84 -5.40 -17.56
CA ILE A 11 -36.13 -4.54 -18.54
C ILE A 11 -35.66 -3.25 -17.87
N SER A 12 -36.49 -2.67 -17.00
CA SER A 12 -36.16 -1.49 -16.20
C SER A 12 -34.91 -1.70 -15.35
N LYS A 13 -34.81 -2.85 -14.71
CA LYS A 13 -33.64 -3.22 -13.91
C LYS A 13 -32.35 -3.32 -14.75
N ILE A 14 -32.44 -3.88 -15.95
CA ILE A 14 -31.31 -3.98 -16.89
C ILE A 14 -30.87 -2.58 -17.34
N ILE A 15 -31.81 -1.70 -17.71
CA ILE A 15 -31.54 -0.32 -18.12
C ILE A 15 -30.89 0.46 -16.99
N LEU A 16 -31.44 0.41 -15.77
CA LEU A 16 -30.88 1.08 -14.61
C LEU A 16 -29.47 0.59 -14.27
N THR A 17 -29.25 -0.71 -14.33
CA THR A 17 -27.92 -1.29 -14.13
C THR A 17 -26.90 -0.75 -15.13
N LYS A 18 -27.28 -0.68 -16.41
CA LYS A 18 -26.43 -0.11 -17.48
C LYS A 18 -26.14 1.38 -17.27
N ILE A 19 -27.14 2.15 -16.85
CA ILE A 19 -26.98 3.58 -16.57
C ILE A 19 -26.01 3.78 -15.38
N ILE A 20 -26.18 3.01 -14.31
CA ILE A 20 -25.30 3.06 -13.13
C ILE A 20 -23.87 2.68 -13.52
N GLN A 21 -23.68 1.58 -14.26
CA GLN A 21 -22.37 1.17 -14.77
C GLN A 21 -21.69 2.26 -15.60
N ALA A 22 -22.45 2.90 -16.50
CA ALA A 22 -21.94 3.98 -17.33
C ALA A 22 -21.59 5.24 -16.53
N ALA A 23 -22.36 5.55 -15.49
CA ALA A 23 -22.08 6.67 -14.59
C ALA A 23 -20.80 6.43 -13.78
N VAL A 24 -20.66 5.23 -13.18
CA VAL A 24 -19.46 4.84 -12.45
C VAL A 24 -18.22 4.85 -13.34
N ALA A 25 -18.33 4.29 -14.56
CA ALA A 25 -17.21 4.30 -15.52
C ALA A 25 -16.78 5.74 -15.89
N ARG A 26 -17.75 6.67 -16.08
CA ARG A 26 -17.45 8.09 -16.34
C ARG A 26 -16.78 8.78 -15.16
N ASP A 27 -17.22 8.51 -13.93
CA ASP A 27 -16.62 9.08 -12.73
C ASP A 27 -15.19 8.59 -12.51
N VAL A 28 -14.95 7.30 -12.71
CA VAL A 28 -13.60 6.71 -12.65
C VAL A 28 -12.70 7.31 -13.73
N ALA A 29 -13.19 7.44 -14.96
CA ALA A 29 -12.43 8.06 -16.05
C ALA A 29 -12.14 9.55 -15.79
N ARG A 30 -13.08 10.29 -15.18
CA ARG A 30 -12.89 11.70 -14.80
C ARG A 30 -11.82 11.81 -13.71
N LYS A 31 -11.92 11.04 -12.63
CA LYS A 31 -10.93 11.01 -11.54
C LYS A 31 -9.53 10.60 -12.05
N ALA A 32 -9.46 9.61 -12.95
CA ALA A 32 -8.21 9.23 -13.58
C ALA A 32 -7.60 10.38 -14.40
N ARG A 33 -8.40 11.09 -15.22
CA ARG A 33 -7.94 12.28 -15.99
C ARG A 33 -7.52 13.43 -15.08
N GLU A 34 -8.25 13.70 -13.99
CA GLU A 34 -7.89 14.72 -13.02
C GLU A 34 -6.57 14.39 -12.31
N ASN A 35 -6.36 13.12 -11.95
CA ASN A 35 -5.10 12.64 -11.38
C ASN A 35 -3.94 12.75 -12.36
N VAL A 36 -4.14 12.39 -13.62
CA VAL A 36 -3.12 12.56 -14.69
C VAL A 36 -2.83 14.04 -14.93
N ARG A 37 -3.85 14.91 -14.96
CA ARG A 37 -3.68 16.35 -15.18
C ARG A 37 -2.96 17.06 -14.01
N ARG A 38 -3.20 16.63 -12.75
CA ARG A 38 -2.45 17.11 -11.57
C ARG A 38 -0.99 16.62 -11.57
N LYS A 39 -0.74 15.45 -12.14
CA LYS A 39 0.61 14.87 -12.27
C LYS A 39 1.44 15.46 -13.41
N GLY A 40 0.79 15.96 -14.47
CA GLY A 40 1.46 16.40 -15.71
C GLY A 40 2.27 17.69 -15.61
N ALA A 41 2.25 18.41 -14.48
CA ALA A 41 2.99 19.69 -14.34
C ALA A 41 4.31 19.57 -13.55
N LEU A 42 4.55 18.47 -12.81
CA LEU A 42 5.71 18.36 -11.91
C LEU A 42 6.45 17.01 -11.91
N GLU A 43 5.98 16.01 -12.66
CA GLU A 43 6.59 14.68 -12.62
C GLU A 43 7.01 14.17 -14.01
N LEU A 44 8.21 14.55 -14.44
CA LEU A 44 8.89 13.96 -15.61
C LEU A 44 9.25 12.48 -15.44
N THR A 45 9.04 11.89 -14.24
CA THR A 45 9.44 10.51 -13.92
C THR A 45 8.32 9.62 -13.37
N GLY A 46 7.08 10.13 -13.21
CA GLY A 46 5.95 9.34 -12.67
C GLY A 46 6.10 8.90 -11.20
N LEU A 47 7.17 9.28 -10.52
CA LEU A 47 7.44 8.92 -9.14
C LEU A 47 6.68 9.82 -8.15
N PRO A 48 6.18 9.28 -7.02
CA PRO A 48 5.55 10.09 -5.99
C PRO A 48 6.53 11.10 -5.41
N GLY A 49 6.16 12.38 -5.32
CA GLY A 49 7.02 13.44 -4.79
C GLY A 49 7.47 13.24 -3.33
N LYS A 50 6.83 12.32 -2.59
CA LYS A 50 7.24 11.94 -1.23
C LYS A 50 8.31 10.84 -1.21
N LEU A 51 8.47 10.09 -2.29
CA LEU A 51 9.42 9.00 -2.37
C LEU A 51 10.84 9.54 -2.42
N ALA A 52 11.67 9.14 -1.47
CA ALA A 52 13.11 9.30 -1.56
C ALA A 52 13.69 8.03 -2.18
N ASP A 53 13.87 8.04 -3.48
CA ASP A 53 14.33 6.89 -4.24
C ASP A 53 15.81 6.56 -4.02
N CYS A 54 16.23 5.33 -4.32
CA CYS A 54 17.63 4.91 -4.32
C CYS A 54 18.26 5.17 -5.69
N GLN A 55 19.60 5.18 -5.72
CA GLN A 55 20.36 5.43 -6.96
C GLN A 55 20.40 4.21 -7.88
N ASN A 56 20.38 3.02 -7.31
CA ASN A 56 20.40 1.78 -8.07
C ASN A 56 19.03 1.55 -8.71
N SER A 57 19.02 1.38 -10.05
CA SER A 57 17.81 1.11 -10.82
C SER A 57 17.48 -0.39 -10.96
N LYS A 58 18.40 -1.28 -10.56
CA LYS A 58 18.17 -2.73 -10.59
C LYS A 58 17.36 -3.14 -9.38
N GLN A 59 16.38 -4.01 -9.58
CA GLN A 59 15.55 -4.56 -8.51
C GLN A 59 16.38 -5.29 -7.45
N ASP A 60 17.34 -6.09 -7.90
CA ASP A 60 18.15 -6.94 -7.02
C ASP A 60 19.01 -6.09 -6.07
N GLY A 61 18.97 -6.45 -4.79
CA GLY A 61 19.70 -5.75 -3.72
C GLY A 61 19.09 -4.41 -3.29
N THR A 62 17.96 -3.97 -3.87
CA THR A 62 17.28 -2.73 -3.46
C THR A 62 16.16 -2.96 -2.47
N GLU A 63 15.91 -1.98 -1.60
CA GLU A 63 14.96 -2.04 -0.50
C GLU A 63 14.09 -0.78 -0.46
N LEU A 64 12.77 -0.96 -0.36
CA LEU A 64 11.83 0.13 -0.11
C LEU A 64 11.37 0.08 1.34
N PHE A 65 11.69 1.10 2.11
CA PHE A 65 11.17 1.28 3.47
C PHE A 65 9.89 2.09 3.44
N ILE A 66 8.79 1.49 3.88
CA ILE A 66 7.52 2.17 4.11
C ILE A 66 7.49 2.59 5.57
N VAL A 67 7.46 3.90 5.83
CA VAL A 67 7.55 4.46 7.18
C VAL A 67 6.32 5.29 7.51
N GLU A 68 6.01 5.38 8.81
CA GLU A 68 4.88 6.14 9.31
C GLU A 68 5.20 7.63 9.41
N GLY A 69 4.52 8.42 8.57
CA GLY A 69 4.56 9.87 8.63
C GLY A 69 5.84 10.53 8.12
N ASP A 70 5.77 11.85 7.98
CA ASP A 70 6.88 12.62 7.43
C ASP A 70 8.05 12.76 8.42
N SER A 71 7.80 12.69 9.73
CA SER A 71 8.84 12.79 10.77
C SER A 71 9.77 11.57 10.72
N ALA A 72 9.20 10.36 10.81
CA ALA A 72 9.97 9.12 10.67
C ALA A 72 10.61 9.03 9.28
N GLY A 73 9.90 9.48 8.23
CA GLY A 73 10.42 9.61 6.88
C GLY A 73 11.65 10.50 6.78
N GLY A 74 11.69 11.62 7.52
CA GLY A 74 12.84 12.51 7.59
C GLY A 74 14.08 11.84 8.19
N SER A 75 13.90 11.17 9.33
CA SER A 75 14.98 10.43 10.01
C SER A 75 15.47 9.25 9.17
N ALA A 76 14.56 8.48 8.58
CA ALA A 76 14.90 7.36 7.72
C ALA A 76 15.67 7.81 6.45
N LYS A 77 15.27 8.94 5.84
CA LYS A 77 15.98 9.54 4.71
C LYS A 77 17.40 9.94 5.03
N GLN A 78 17.66 10.39 6.26
CA GLN A 78 19.00 10.75 6.71
C GLN A 78 19.88 9.54 6.99
N GLY A 79 19.30 8.48 7.61
CA GLY A 79 20.03 7.28 8.02
C GLY A 79 20.20 6.21 6.94
N ARG A 80 19.46 6.30 5.82
CA ARG A 80 19.46 5.26 4.76
C ARG A 80 20.76 5.21 3.97
N ASN A 81 21.07 4.07 3.42
CA ASN A 81 22.03 3.98 2.30
C ASN A 81 21.33 4.43 1.01
N ARG A 82 21.80 5.56 0.45
CA ARG A 82 21.21 6.16 -0.77
C ARG A 82 21.40 5.31 -2.02
N GLU A 83 22.36 4.43 -2.02
CA GLU A 83 22.68 3.60 -3.16
C GLU A 83 21.56 2.57 -3.42
N ASN A 84 21.09 1.88 -2.37
CA ASN A 84 20.18 0.74 -2.51
C ASN A 84 18.90 0.83 -1.65
N GLN A 85 18.74 1.87 -0.82
CA GLN A 85 17.57 2.03 0.06
C GLN A 85 16.72 3.23 -0.35
N ALA A 86 15.45 2.97 -0.63
CA ALA A 86 14.42 3.97 -0.86
C ALA A 86 13.54 4.11 0.38
N VAL A 87 12.97 5.31 0.61
CA VAL A 87 12.06 5.59 1.73
C VAL A 87 10.80 6.26 1.23
N LEU A 88 9.66 5.66 1.57
CA LEU A 88 8.32 6.17 1.30
C LEU A 88 7.59 6.47 2.62
N PRO A 89 7.44 7.72 3.03
CA PRO A 89 6.60 8.08 4.16
C PRO A 89 5.12 8.04 3.74
N LEU A 90 4.29 7.35 4.50
CA LEU A 90 2.83 7.34 4.36
C LEU A 90 2.21 8.22 5.45
N ARG A 91 1.27 9.09 5.08
CA ARG A 91 0.60 9.97 6.04
C ARG A 91 -0.62 9.30 6.64
N GLY A 92 -0.54 9.03 7.93
CA GLY A 92 -1.65 8.50 8.71
C GLY A 92 -2.09 7.09 8.33
N LYS A 93 -3.27 6.71 8.79
CA LYS A 93 -3.84 5.39 8.55
C LYS A 93 -4.30 5.29 7.09
N ILE A 94 -3.76 4.33 6.36
CA ILE A 94 -4.20 4.03 5.00
C ILE A 94 -5.63 3.48 5.02
N LEU A 95 -6.31 3.61 3.88
CA LEU A 95 -7.66 3.07 3.73
C LEU A 95 -7.64 1.55 3.95
N ASN A 96 -8.57 1.04 4.77
CA ASN A 96 -8.76 -0.40 4.90
C ASN A 96 -9.28 -0.99 3.58
N THR A 97 -8.45 -1.78 2.94
CA THR A 97 -8.72 -2.43 1.64
C THR A 97 -9.35 -3.81 1.79
N PHE A 98 -9.63 -4.23 3.03
CA PHE A 98 -10.26 -5.53 3.29
C PHE A 98 -11.56 -5.66 2.48
N THR A 99 -11.64 -6.73 1.71
CA THR A 99 -12.83 -7.12 0.94
C THR A 99 -13.34 -8.42 1.54
N ASP A 100 -14.53 -8.41 2.11
CA ASP A 100 -15.17 -9.62 2.62
C ASP A 100 -15.59 -10.51 1.44
N LEU A 101 -14.71 -11.42 1.06
CA LEU A 101 -14.97 -12.39 0.00
C LEU A 101 -16.03 -13.42 0.40
N ASN A 102 -16.29 -13.61 1.69
CA ASN A 102 -17.23 -14.59 2.22
C ASN A 102 -18.67 -14.07 2.27
N GLY A 103 -18.87 -12.76 2.49
CA GLY A 103 -20.20 -12.14 2.53
C GLY A 103 -20.88 -12.01 1.17
N SER A 104 -20.12 -12.02 0.08
CA SER A 104 -20.62 -11.74 -1.27
C SER A 104 -20.89 -12.99 -2.12
N LYS A 105 -20.70 -14.19 -1.60
CA LYS A 105 -20.96 -15.45 -2.35
C LYS A 105 -22.43 -15.64 -2.78
N LYS A 106 -23.34 -14.79 -2.31
CA LYS A 106 -24.76 -14.96 -2.62
C LYS A 106 -25.25 -14.34 -3.92
N ASN A 107 -24.61 -13.31 -4.51
CA ASN A 107 -25.15 -12.66 -5.74
C ASN A 107 -24.17 -11.82 -6.57
N GLY A 108 -22.86 -12.01 -6.54
CA GLY A 108 -21.92 -11.17 -7.30
C GLY A 108 -20.92 -11.98 -8.14
N ASN A 109 -20.73 -11.59 -9.41
CA ASN A 109 -19.64 -12.09 -10.25
C ASN A 109 -18.28 -11.67 -9.64
N ALA A 110 -17.28 -12.56 -9.67
CA ALA A 110 -15.94 -12.29 -9.16
C ALA A 110 -15.32 -10.97 -9.73
N ASN A 111 -15.67 -10.63 -10.97
CA ASN A 111 -15.25 -9.39 -11.63
C ASN A 111 -15.85 -8.13 -10.99
N ASP A 112 -17.08 -8.17 -10.49
CA ASP A 112 -17.72 -7.02 -9.82
C ASP A 112 -17.06 -6.71 -8.46
N LEU A 113 -16.66 -7.74 -7.72
CA LEU A 113 -15.97 -7.61 -6.44
C LEU A 113 -14.58 -7.01 -6.63
N ARG A 114 -13.86 -7.49 -7.64
CA ARG A 114 -12.54 -6.99 -8.01
C ARG A 114 -12.59 -5.51 -8.43
N THR A 115 -13.54 -5.15 -9.28
CA THR A 115 -13.73 -3.75 -9.74
C THR A 115 -14.03 -2.83 -8.56
N LYS A 116 -14.83 -3.25 -7.59
CA LYS A 116 -15.12 -2.50 -6.36
C LYS A 116 -13.89 -2.35 -5.49
N SER A 117 -13.11 -3.42 -5.30
CA SER A 117 -11.87 -3.39 -4.53
C SER A 117 -10.85 -2.43 -5.16
N LEU A 118 -10.62 -2.53 -6.45
CA LEU A 118 -9.74 -1.63 -7.21
C LEU A 118 -10.21 -0.17 -7.13
N SER A 119 -11.50 0.09 -7.29
CA SER A 119 -12.06 1.44 -7.18
C SER A 119 -11.85 2.02 -5.79
N LYS A 120 -11.99 1.20 -4.75
CA LYS A 120 -11.71 1.59 -3.37
C LYS A 120 -10.23 1.90 -3.16
N MET A 121 -9.33 1.05 -3.67
CA MET A 121 -7.88 1.28 -3.60
C MET A 121 -7.46 2.57 -4.29
N ILE A 122 -7.93 2.80 -5.52
CA ILE A 122 -7.60 3.99 -6.32
C ILE A 122 -8.18 5.29 -5.71
N SER A 123 -9.20 5.20 -4.86
CA SER A 123 -9.75 6.37 -4.16
C SER A 123 -8.83 6.94 -3.11
N SER A 124 -7.88 6.17 -2.59
CA SER A 124 -6.90 6.60 -1.59
C SER A 124 -5.61 7.09 -2.24
N ASN A 125 -5.26 8.36 -2.00
CA ASN A 125 -4.01 8.93 -2.53
C ASN A 125 -2.76 8.19 -1.98
N GLU A 126 -2.79 7.74 -0.72
CA GLU A 126 -1.67 7.03 -0.11
C GLU A 126 -1.46 5.65 -0.76
N ILE A 127 -2.56 4.93 -1.08
CA ILE A 127 -2.48 3.65 -1.80
C ILE A 127 -2.00 3.86 -3.23
N VAL A 128 -2.51 4.86 -3.94
CA VAL A 128 -2.02 5.20 -5.29
C VAL A 128 -0.53 5.55 -5.27
N THR A 129 -0.10 6.29 -4.25
CA THR A 129 1.32 6.62 -4.04
C THR A 129 2.17 5.37 -3.84
N LEU A 130 1.70 4.44 -3.02
CA LEU A 130 2.36 3.16 -2.79
C LEU A 130 2.46 2.31 -4.07
N ILE A 131 1.36 2.15 -4.80
CA ILE A 131 1.31 1.42 -6.07
C ILE A 131 2.29 2.01 -7.09
N ASN A 132 2.31 3.34 -7.22
CA ASN A 132 3.23 4.03 -8.13
C ASN A 132 4.70 3.86 -7.70
N ALA A 133 4.98 3.87 -6.38
CA ALA A 133 6.32 3.62 -5.86
C ALA A 133 6.80 2.20 -6.18
N LEU A 134 5.91 1.22 -6.10
CA LEU A 134 6.22 -0.18 -6.44
C LEU A 134 6.44 -0.39 -7.95
N GLY A 135 5.88 0.47 -8.80
CA GLY A 135 5.96 0.34 -10.26
C GLY A 135 4.99 -0.67 -10.86
N LEU A 136 4.00 -1.11 -10.09
CA LEU A 136 3.06 -2.16 -10.51
C LEU A 136 1.74 -1.57 -11.01
N ASP A 137 1.14 -2.20 -12.03
CA ASP A 137 -0.20 -1.82 -12.50
C ASP A 137 -1.28 -2.69 -11.82
N PRO A 138 -2.15 -2.12 -10.98
CA PRO A 138 -3.18 -2.87 -10.27
C PRO A 138 -4.29 -3.39 -11.18
N LYS A 139 -4.33 -2.96 -12.44
CA LYS A 139 -5.33 -3.40 -13.42
C LYS A 139 -5.01 -4.78 -13.99
N ASN A 140 -3.74 -5.15 -14.00
CA ASN A 140 -3.32 -6.46 -14.47
C ASN A 140 -3.85 -7.55 -13.53
N GLU A 141 -4.35 -8.64 -14.11
CA GLU A 141 -4.83 -9.79 -13.31
C GLU A 141 -3.68 -10.48 -12.59
N ASP A 142 -2.51 -10.39 -13.19
CA ASP A 142 -1.30 -11.00 -12.74
C ASP A 142 -0.16 -9.99 -12.77
N ILE A 143 0.59 -9.89 -11.68
CA ILE A 143 1.74 -9.00 -11.59
C ILE A 143 2.95 -9.76 -12.17
N ASP A 144 3.64 -9.14 -13.12
CA ASP A 144 5.00 -9.58 -13.45
C ASP A 144 5.96 -9.01 -12.39
N LEU A 145 6.59 -9.88 -11.62
CA LEU A 145 7.55 -9.49 -10.59
C LEU A 145 8.79 -8.79 -11.17
N LYS A 146 9.02 -8.89 -12.48
CA LYS A 146 10.09 -8.15 -13.16
C LYS A 146 9.83 -6.65 -13.22
N ASP A 147 8.55 -6.24 -13.16
CA ASP A 147 8.15 -4.82 -13.14
C ASP A 147 8.28 -4.21 -11.74
N LEU A 148 8.47 -5.03 -10.70
CA LEU A 148 8.67 -4.57 -9.34
C LEU A 148 9.99 -3.80 -9.23
N ARG A 149 9.92 -2.56 -8.72
CA ARG A 149 11.08 -1.67 -8.66
C ARG A 149 12.11 -2.04 -7.59
N TYR A 150 11.68 -2.68 -6.50
CA TYR A 150 12.53 -2.98 -5.37
C TYR A 150 12.52 -4.47 -5.04
N GLY A 151 13.69 -5.02 -4.70
CA GLY A 151 13.82 -6.43 -4.33
C GLY A 151 13.14 -6.75 -3.00
N LYS A 152 13.13 -5.80 -2.06
CA LYS A 152 12.45 -5.95 -0.77
C LYS A 152 11.57 -4.74 -0.46
N ILE A 153 10.43 -5.01 0.15
CA ILE A 153 9.48 -4.02 0.66
C ILE A 153 9.43 -4.20 2.18
N ILE A 154 9.92 -3.22 2.92
CA ILE A 154 10.08 -3.32 4.38
C ILE A 154 9.10 -2.36 5.04
N ILE A 155 8.11 -2.90 5.75
CA ILE A 155 7.18 -2.12 6.56
C ILE A 155 7.87 -1.80 7.89
N MET A 156 8.09 -0.52 8.15
CA MET A 156 8.76 -0.03 9.35
C MET A 156 7.86 0.99 10.05
N THR A 157 7.12 0.53 11.04
CA THR A 157 6.23 1.33 11.89
C THR A 157 6.74 1.33 13.32
N ASP A 158 6.28 2.29 14.11
CA ASP A 158 6.59 2.34 15.54
C ASP A 158 6.08 1.10 16.29
N ALA A 159 6.70 0.78 17.41
CA ALA A 159 6.34 -0.36 18.25
C ALA A 159 5.20 -0.01 19.21
N ASP A 160 4.15 0.65 18.70
CA ASP A 160 2.97 1.05 19.46
C ASP A 160 1.68 0.52 18.83
N VAL A 161 0.53 0.90 19.40
CA VAL A 161 -0.80 0.44 18.97
C VAL A 161 -1.13 0.98 17.57
N ASP A 162 -0.79 2.24 17.28
CA ASP A 162 -1.06 2.87 16.00
C ASP A 162 -0.18 2.25 14.89
N GLY A 163 1.11 2.04 15.16
CA GLY A 163 2.01 1.36 14.25
C GLY A 163 1.59 -0.09 13.96
N SER A 164 1.08 -0.81 14.97
CA SER A 164 0.52 -2.15 14.78
C SER A 164 -0.72 -2.12 13.87
N HIS A 165 -1.57 -1.11 14.01
CA HIS A 165 -2.75 -0.94 13.14
C HIS A 165 -2.35 -0.61 11.71
N ILE A 166 -1.39 0.30 11.50
CA ILE A 166 -0.88 0.65 10.16
C ILE A 166 -0.25 -0.58 9.49
N ARG A 167 0.50 -1.38 10.23
CA ARG A 167 1.07 -2.65 9.77
C ARG A 167 -0.01 -3.61 9.30
N ALA A 168 -1.08 -3.79 10.09
CA ALA A 168 -2.22 -4.64 9.73
C ALA A 168 -2.92 -4.16 8.45
N LEU A 169 -3.10 -2.84 8.29
CA LEU A 169 -3.69 -2.26 7.08
C LEU A 169 -2.82 -2.47 5.84
N LEU A 170 -1.49 -2.31 5.95
CA LEU A 170 -0.55 -2.57 4.87
C LEU A 170 -0.50 -4.04 4.49
N LEU A 171 -0.48 -4.95 5.46
CA LEU A 171 -0.55 -6.39 5.20
C LEU A 171 -1.88 -6.77 4.53
N THR A 172 -2.99 -6.15 4.94
CA THR A 172 -4.29 -6.33 4.28
C THR A 172 -4.25 -5.86 2.83
N PHE A 173 -3.58 -4.73 2.55
CA PHE A 173 -3.39 -4.26 1.18
C PHE A 173 -2.59 -5.27 0.36
N PHE A 174 -1.45 -5.73 0.85
CA PHE A 174 -0.61 -6.70 0.15
C PHE A 174 -1.25 -8.09 0.01
N ASN A 175 -2.20 -8.45 0.87
CA ASN A 175 -2.94 -9.71 0.76
C ASN A 175 -4.08 -9.67 -0.29
N ASN A 176 -4.38 -8.51 -0.86
CA ASN A 176 -5.35 -8.41 -1.95
C ASN A 176 -4.70 -8.68 -3.30
N LYS A 177 -5.44 -9.36 -4.19
CA LYS A 177 -5.02 -9.49 -5.60
C LYS A 177 -4.96 -8.13 -6.27
N PRO A 178 -3.94 -7.90 -7.09
CA PRO A 178 -2.91 -8.84 -7.55
C PRO A 178 -1.62 -8.82 -6.70
N PHE A 179 -1.58 -8.10 -5.56
CA PHE A 179 -0.37 -7.87 -4.74
C PHE A 179 -0.01 -9.05 -3.82
N ASP A 180 -0.90 -10.04 -3.65
CA ASP A 180 -0.70 -11.26 -2.84
C ASP A 180 0.58 -12.02 -3.23
N LYS A 181 0.94 -12.01 -4.51
CA LYS A 181 2.20 -12.57 -5.00
C LYS A 181 3.45 -11.98 -4.36
N LEU A 182 3.42 -10.71 -3.94
CA LEU A 182 4.57 -10.10 -3.26
C LEU A 182 4.85 -10.75 -1.90
N ILE A 183 3.81 -11.25 -1.24
CA ILE A 183 3.94 -12.02 0.01
C ILE A 183 4.38 -13.45 -0.33
N GLU A 184 3.74 -14.11 -1.28
CA GLU A 184 4.03 -15.48 -1.67
C GLU A 184 5.50 -15.68 -2.11
N PHE A 185 6.03 -14.71 -2.84
CA PHE A 185 7.43 -14.74 -3.32
C PHE A 185 8.43 -14.11 -2.34
N GLY A 186 7.99 -13.71 -1.15
CA GLY A 186 8.88 -13.26 -0.07
C GLY A 186 9.50 -11.88 -0.29
N HIS A 187 8.80 -10.96 -0.97
CA HIS A 187 9.25 -9.58 -1.15
C HIS A 187 8.84 -8.65 0.00
N VAL A 188 7.86 -9.03 0.84
CA VAL A 188 7.34 -8.20 1.93
C VAL A 188 7.96 -8.60 3.26
N TYR A 189 8.52 -7.64 3.98
CA TYR A 189 9.19 -7.80 5.27
C TYR A 189 8.60 -6.86 6.30
N LEU A 190 8.70 -7.26 7.56
CA LEU A 190 8.36 -6.43 8.72
C LEU A 190 9.63 -6.08 9.47
N ALA A 191 9.90 -4.78 9.63
CA ALA A 191 10.97 -4.33 10.51
C ALA A 191 10.59 -4.59 11.96
N GLN A 192 11.55 -5.03 12.75
CA GLN A 192 11.43 -5.20 14.21
C GLN A 192 12.34 -4.17 14.87
N PRO A 193 11.85 -2.97 15.18
CA PRO A 193 12.65 -1.97 15.88
C PRO A 193 12.99 -2.48 17.29
N PRO A 194 14.15 -2.12 17.85
CA PRO A 194 14.50 -2.46 19.22
C PRO A 194 13.57 -1.77 20.20
N LEU A 195 13.09 -2.48 21.21
CA LEU A 195 12.19 -1.94 22.24
C LEU A 195 12.95 -1.15 23.30
N PHE A 196 14.22 -1.49 23.58
CA PHE A 196 15.00 -0.90 24.65
C PHE A 196 16.36 -0.42 24.16
N LYS A 197 16.87 0.60 24.84
CA LYS A 197 18.24 1.07 24.70
C LYS A 197 18.87 1.17 26.08
N ILE A 198 19.91 0.38 26.31
CA ILE A 198 20.70 0.44 27.57
C ILE A 198 21.94 1.31 27.31
N ASN A 199 22.17 2.29 28.18
CA ASN A 199 23.36 3.11 28.15
C ASN A 199 24.25 2.75 29.35
N LYS A 200 25.52 2.39 29.09
CA LYS A 200 26.54 2.18 30.13
C LYS A 200 27.74 3.09 29.82
N GLY A 201 27.81 4.23 30.47
CA GLY A 201 28.80 5.27 30.14
C GLY A 201 28.62 5.80 28.75
N THR A 202 29.64 5.70 27.90
CA THR A 202 29.61 6.13 26.50
C THR A 202 29.08 5.06 25.53
N LYS A 203 28.85 3.84 25.98
CA LYS A 203 28.38 2.73 25.15
C LYS A 203 26.87 2.62 25.24
N SER A 204 26.22 2.42 24.07
CA SER A 204 24.80 2.14 23.96
C SER A 204 24.59 0.79 23.30
N ILE A 205 23.67 0.00 23.84
CA ILE A 205 23.26 -1.29 23.28
C ILE A 205 21.75 -1.22 23.04
N TYR A 206 21.32 -1.60 21.85
CA TYR A 206 19.91 -1.74 21.52
C TYR A 206 19.46 -3.16 21.73
N ILE A 207 18.31 -3.33 22.37
CA ILE A 207 17.77 -4.61 22.81
C ILE A 207 16.41 -4.79 22.18
N LYS A 208 16.20 -5.94 21.57
CA LYS A 208 15.05 -6.26 20.75
C LYS A 208 13.79 -6.51 21.56
N ASP A 209 13.90 -7.27 22.67
CA ASP A 209 12.77 -7.74 23.45
C ASP A 209 13.13 -7.87 24.95
N GLU A 210 12.12 -8.20 25.77
CA GLU A 210 12.28 -8.35 27.21
C GLU A 210 13.21 -9.49 27.59
N SER A 211 13.21 -10.59 26.84
CA SER A 211 14.07 -11.75 27.12
C SER A 211 15.55 -11.39 26.93
N GLU A 212 15.88 -10.63 25.90
CA GLU A 212 17.23 -10.12 25.66
C GLU A 212 17.62 -9.09 26.71
N LEU A 213 16.65 -8.28 27.20
CA LEU A 213 16.86 -7.33 28.29
C LEU A 213 17.27 -8.03 29.58
N GLU A 214 16.54 -9.07 29.99
CA GLU A 214 16.86 -9.86 31.19
C GLU A 214 18.25 -10.46 31.11
N LEU A 215 18.60 -11.09 29.98
CA LEU A 215 19.93 -11.64 29.74
C LEU A 215 21.03 -10.56 29.82
N SER A 216 20.78 -9.39 29.26
CA SER A 216 21.72 -8.27 29.28
C SER A 216 21.92 -7.71 30.69
N LEU A 217 20.85 -7.66 31.49
CA LEU A 217 20.95 -7.20 32.90
C LEU A 217 21.73 -8.14 33.81
N ILE A 218 21.72 -9.45 33.50
CA ILE A 218 22.53 -10.44 34.25
C ILE A 218 24.04 -10.24 33.99
N HIS A 219 24.40 -9.70 32.80
CA HIS A 219 25.80 -9.51 32.38
C HIS A 219 26.34 -8.07 32.55
N ILE A 220 25.55 -7.16 33.13
CA ILE A 220 25.93 -5.76 33.40
C ILE A 220 26.44 -5.63 34.85
#